data_975eb602d0be6644ce2fa9b2e965c9bf
#
_entry.id   975eb602d0be6644ce2fa9b2e965c9bf
#
_cell.length_a   1.000
_cell.length_b   1.000
_cell.length_c   1.000
_cell.angle_alpha   90.00
_cell.angle_beta   90.00
_cell.angle_gamma   90.00
#
_symmetry.space_group_name_H-M   'P 1'
#
loop_
_entity.id
_entity.type
_entity.pdbx_description
1 polymer ?
#
loop_
_entity_poly.entity_id
_entity_poly.type
_entity_poly.pdbx_seq_one_letter_code
_entity_poly.pdbx_strand_id
1 'polypeptide(L)'
;MQTDVILPCLNEAAALPWVLDRMPPGYRAIVADNCSDDGSAEVAARHGAVVVPVPQRGFGAACHGGLVAATSELVCIMDADGSLDPAELPQVTAQVRAGTADLVLGARRPSGRGAWPLHARLGNLAIADAVRRRTGVRLHDLGPMRAARREALIELGITDRRFGYPLEMVVRAAEAGWRIAELDVPYLPRTGRSKVTGTVGGTLRTVRDMRKVLAA
;
A
#
# COMPACT_ATOMS: atom_id res chain seq x y z
N MET A 1 21.33 -5.39 -2.28
CA MET A 1 20.74 -4.04 -2.30
C MET A 1 19.52 -4.08 -1.38
N GLN A 2 19.46 -3.22 -0.36
CA GLN A 2 18.36 -3.18 0.61
C GLN A 2 17.12 -2.53 -0.02
N THR A 3 15.95 -2.98 0.39
CA THR A 3 14.65 -2.39 0.03
C THR A 3 13.90 -2.00 1.30
N ASP A 4 13.36 -0.80 1.36
CA ASP A 4 12.53 -0.37 2.48
C ASP A 4 11.06 -0.74 2.22
N VAL A 5 10.43 -1.34 3.24
CA VAL A 5 9.02 -1.74 3.20
C VAL A 5 8.24 -0.84 4.14
N ILE A 6 7.46 0.05 3.57
CA ILE A 6 6.62 0.99 4.29
C ILE A 6 5.32 0.28 4.67
N LEU A 7 5.06 0.19 5.95
CA LEU A 7 3.89 -0.42 6.56
C LEU A 7 3.04 0.68 7.23
N PRO A 8 2.04 1.24 6.52
CA PRO A 8 1.09 2.17 7.14
C PRO A 8 0.34 1.45 8.26
N CYS A 9 0.49 1.94 9.48
CA CYS A 9 -0.01 1.28 10.68
C CYS A 9 -1.00 2.17 11.44
N LEU A 10 -2.14 1.59 11.80
CA LEU A 10 -3.08 2.15 12.77
C LEU A 10 -3.76 1.00 13.50
N ASN A 11 -3.38 0.72 14.74
CA ASN A 11 -3.92 -0.35 15.55
C ASN A 11 -3.84 -1.73 14.85
N GLU A 12 -2.61 -2.19 14.63
CA GLU A 12 -2.30 -3.48 14.01
C GLU A 12 -1.37 -4.34 14.88
N ALA A 13 -1.34 -4.10 16.22
CA ALA A 13 -0.46 -4.82 17.15
C ALA A 13 -0.57 -6.35 17.04
N ALA A 14 -1.76 -6.87 16.75
CA ALA A 14 -1.99 -8.31 16.62
C ALA A 14 -1.44 -8.91 15.31
N ALA A 15 -1.33 -8.12 14.24
CA ALA A 15 -0.85 -8.57 12.92
C ALA A 15 0.66 -8.39 12.74
N LEU A 16 1.22 -7.34 13.33
CA LEU A 16 2.61 -6.94 13.14
C LEU A 16 3.63 -8.05 13.39
N PRO A 17 3.53 -8.90 14.45
CA PRO A 17 4.49 -9.98 14.64
C PRO A 17 4.58 -10.90 13.43
N TRP A 18 3.44 -11.35 12.91
CA TRP A 18 3.38 -12.24 11.75
C TRP A 18 3.97 -11.57 10.49
N VAL A 19 3.68 -10.29 10.27
CA VAL A 19 4.19 -9.51 9.13
C VAL A 19 5.71 -9.32 9.24
N LEU A 20 6.20 -8.92 10.41
CA LEU A 20 7.60 -8.57 10.61
C LEU A 20 8.52 -9.79 10.63
N ASP A 21 8.07 -10.91 11.24
CA ASP A 21 8.85 -12.15 11.30
C ASP A 21 8.99 -12.83 9.94
N ARG A 22 8.14 -12.49 8.96
CA ARG A 22 8.16 -13.01 7.59
C ARG A 22 8.87 -12.09 6.60
N MET A 23 9.45 -10.98 7.07
CA MET A 23 10.17 -10.05 6.21
C MET A 23 11.38 -10.74 5.57
N PRO A 24 11.50 -10.79 4.23
CA PRO A 24 12.60 -11.49 3.58
C PRO A 24 13.94 -10.81 3.86
N PRO A 25 15.07 -11.56 3.78
CA PRO A 25 16.41 -10.98 3.87
C PRO A 25 16.61 -9.86 2.86
N GLY A 26 17.20 -8.75 3.29
CA GLY A 26 17.44 -7.57 2.45
C GLY A 26 16.24 -6.60 2.38
N TYR A 27 15.16 -6.88 3.10
CA TYR A 27 14.01 -5.98 3.24
C TYR A 27 13.97 -5.43 4.67
N ARG A 28 13.85 -4.10 4.81
CA ARG A 28 13.79 -3.41 6.09
C ARG A 28 12.40 -2.82 6.29
N ALA A 29 11.72 -3.23 7.34
CA ALA A 29 10.39 -2.71 7.67
C ALA A 29 10.47 -1.29 8.26
N ILE A 30 9.65 -0.39 7.74
CA ILE A 30 9.38 0.95 8.27
C ILE A 30 7.90 0.99 8.63
N VAL A 31 7.58 0.89 9.91
CA VAL A 31 6.21 1.00 10.42
C VAL A 31 5.88 2.47 10.62
N ALA A 32 5.05 3.01 9.73
CA ALA A 32 4.57 4.39 9.81
C ALA A 32 3.32 4.43 10.70
N ASP A 33 3.55 4.67 12.00
CA ASP A 33 2.51 4.65 13.02
C ASP A 33 1.64 5.89 12.96
N ASN A 34 0.37 5.72 12.60
CA ASN A 34 -0.59 6.80 12.39
C ASN A 34 -1.49 7.02 13.62
N CYS A 35 -0.87 7.24 14.77
CA CYS A 35 -1.52 7.43 16.07
C CYS A 35 -2.25 6.17 16.58
N SER A 36 -1.56 5.04 16.63
CA SER A 36 -2.06 3.82 17.28
C SER A 36 -2.13 4.00 18.81
N ASP A 37 -3.07 3.30 19.42
CA ASP A 37 -3.31 3.28 20.87
C ASP A 37 -3.35 1.84 21.45
N ASP A 38 -3.00 0.84 20.62
CA ASP A 38 -3.03 -0.59 20.96
C ASP A 38 -1.65 -1.20 21.22
N GLY A 39 -0.58 -0.38 21.28
CA GLY A 39 0.79 -0.86 21.42
C GLY A 39 1.47 -1.28 20.12
N SER A 40 0.92 -0.92 18.95
CA SER A 40 1.51 -1.26 17.65
C SER A 40 2.96 -0.78 17.50
N ALA A 41 3.27 0.44 17.94
CA ALA A 41 4.60 1.01 17.83
C ALA A 41 5.64 0.21 18.65
N GLU A 42 5.28 -0.18 19.89
CA GLU A 42 6.13 -0.98 20.76
C GLU A 42 6.32 -2.40 20.22
N VAL A 43 5.26 -3.00 19.65
CA VAL A 43 5.35 -4.31 19.00
C VAL A 43 6.31 -4.23 17.82
N ALA A 44 6.15 -3.24 16.94
CA ALA A 44 7.01 -3.04 15.77
C ALA A 44 8.50 -2.89 16.17
N ALA A 45 8.78 -2.06 17.17
CA ALA A 45 10.14 -1.84 17.66
C ALA A 45 10.78 -3.13 18.21
N ARG A 46 10.02 -3.94 18.96
CA ARG A 46 10.51 -5.24 19.50
C ARG A 46 10.84 -6.25 18.40
N HIS A 47 10.18 -6.17 17.24
CA HIS A 47 10.48 -7.00 16.06
C HIS A 47 11.51 -6.38 15.12
N GLY A 48 12.22 -5.33 15.54
CA GLY A 48 13.34 -4.73 14.80
C GLY A 48 12.94 -3.80 13.67
N ALA A 49 11.67 -3.42 13.55
CA ALA A 49 11.22 -2.44 12.58
C ALA A 49 11.65 -1.01 12.97
N VAL A 50 11.90 -0.17 11.96
CA VAL A 50 12.01 1.27 12.16
C VAL A 50 10.61 1.83 12.38
N VAL A 51 10.36 2.46 13.52
CA VAL A 51 9.06 3.07 13.81
C VAL A 51 9.13 4.56 13.52
N VAL A 52 8.19 5.04 12.70
CA VAL A 52 8.05 6.44 12.30
C VAL A 52 6.70 6.96 12.78
N PRO A 53 6.66 7.84 13.79
CA PRO A 53 5.41 8.44 14.24
C PRO A 53 4.88 9.43 13.18
N VAL A 54 3.61 9.27 12.80
CA VAL A 54 2.93 10.13 11.82
C VAL A 54 1.70 10.77 12.48
N PRO A 55 1.82 11.99 13.04
CA PRO A 55 0.75 12.63 13.79
C PRO A 55 -0.44 13.07 12.92
N GLN A 56 -0.22 13.32 11.64
CA GLN A 56 -1.30 13.62 10.71
C GLN A 56 -2.10 12.35 10.40
N ARG A 57 -3.34 12.26 10.89
CA ARG A 57 -4.19 11.10 10.64
C ARG A 57 -4.55 10.95 9.16
N GLY A 58 -4.38 9.75 8.62
CA GLY A 58 -4.76 9.37 7.26
C GLY A 58 -3.84 8.30 6.68
N PHE A 59 -4.40 7.39 5.91
CA PHE A 59 -3.64 6.31 5.25
C PHE A 59 -2.52 6.86 4.36
N GLY A 60 -2.84 7.86 3.53
CA GLY A 60 -1.85 8.54 2.69
C GLY A 60 -0.80 9.29 3.48
N ALA A 61 -1.14 9.84 4.65
CA ALA A 61 -0.17 10.47 5.54
C ALA A 61 0.84 9.45 6.07
N ALA A 62 0.37 8.27 6.48
CA ALA A 62 1.24 7.18 6.92
C ALA A 62 2.15 6.68 5.78
N CYS A 63 1.59 6.44 4.59
CA CYS A 63 2.39 6.07 3.41
C CYS A 63 3.47 7.11 3.10
N HIS A 64 3.09 8.39 3.09
CA HIS A 64 4.02 9.48 2.78
C HIS A 64 5.08 9.67 3.88
N GLY A 65 4.69 9.60 5.15
CA GLY A 65 5.64 9.67 6.27
C GLY A 65 6.68 8.56 6.22
N GLY A 66 6.26 7.33 5.94
CA GLY A 66 7.15 6.21 5.72
C GLY A 66 8.05 6.40 4.49
N LEU A 67 7.52 6.94 3.39
CA LEU A 67 8.30 7.22 2.17
C LEU A 67 9.40 8.26 2.39
N VAL A 68 9.11 9.30 3.14
CA VAL A 68 10.10 10.34 3.50
C VAL A 68 11.19 9.78 4.41
N ALA A 69 10.81 8.91 5.36
CA ALA A 69 11.75 8.27 6.29
C ALA A 69 12.58 7.15 5.65
N ALA A 70 12.14 6.60 4.53
CA ALA A 70 12.89 5.58 3.80
C ALA A 70 14.22 6.14 3.28
N THR A 71 15.23 5.28 3.19
CA THR A 71 16.59 5.63 2.72
C THR A 71 17.09 4.72 1.61
N SER A 72 16.43 3.60 1.37
CA SER A 72 16.78 2.68 0.29
C SER A 72 16.34 3.24 -1.07
N GLU A 73 17.07 2.89 -2.12
CA GLU A 73 16.72 3.27 -3.50
C GLU A 73 15.35 2.71 -3.91
N LEU A 74 15.07 1.47 -3.51
CA LEU A 74 13.78 0.84 -3.76
C LEU A 74 12.91 0.87 -2.51
N VAL A 75 11.65 1.19 -2.70
CA VAL A 75 10.63 1.13 -1.65
C VAL A 75 9.48 0.24 -2.06
N CYS A 76 8.89 -0.40 -1.08
CA CYS A 76 7.62 -1.09 -1.23
C CYS A 76 6.63 -0.54 -0.19
N ILE A 77 5.38 -0.33 -0.56
CA ILE A 77 4.29 -0.02 0.37
C ILE A 77 3.43 -1.27 0.46
N MET A 78 3.08 -1.68 1.67
CA MET A 78 2.28 -2.88 1.92
C MET A 78 1.42 -2.67 3.17
N ASP A 79 0.18 -3.19 3.18
CA ASP A 79 -0.66 -3.15 4.36
C ASP A 79 -0.05 -3.94 5.53
N ALA A 80 -0.20 -3.43 6.76
CA ALA A 80 0.37 -4.01 7.99
C ALA A 80 -0.56 -5.02 8.68
N ASP A 81 -1.71 -5.36 8.08
CA ASP A 81 -2.81 -6.09 8.72
C ASP A 81 -2.77 -7.62 8.53
N GLY A 82 -1.68 -8.13 7.96
CA GLY A 82 -1.49 -9.56 7.70
C GLY A 82 -2.27 -10.09 6.49
N SER A 83 -2.94 -9.23 5.71
CA SER A 83 -3.65 -9.67 4.50
C SER A 83 -2.73 -9.94 3.30
N LEU A 84 -1.49 -9.52 3.38
CA LEU A 84 -0.45 -9.74 2.38
C LEU A 84 0.75 -10.43 3.02
N ASP A 85 1.29 -11.44 2.34
CA ASP A 85 2.50 -12.13 2.81
C ASP A 85 3.76 -11.35 2.38
N PRO A 86 4.62 -10.94 3.32
CA PRO A 86 5.91 -10.32 2.98
C PRO A 86 6.81 -11.19 2.09
N ALA A 87 6.62 -12.50 2.08
CA ALA A 87 7.35 -13.42 1.20
C ALA A 87 7.15 -13.11 -0.30
N GLU A 88 6.10 -12.36 -0.66
CA GLU A 88 5.82 -11.92 -2.04
C GLU A 88 6.64 -10.67 -2.47
N LEU A 89 7.27 -9.97 -1.53
CA LEU A 89 8.04 -8.75 -1.82
C LEU A 89 9.14 -8.93 -2.89
N PRO A 90 9.91 -10.05 -2.91
CA PRO A 90 10.94 -10.23 -3.93
C PRO A 90 10.40 -10.22 -5.36
N GLN A 91 9.25 -10.85 -5.62
CA GLN A 91 8.67 -10.86 -6.97
C GLN A 91 8.08 -9.49 -7.36
N VAL A 92 7.48 -8.75 -6.40
CA VAL A 92 6.93 -7.41 -6.65
C VAL A 92 8.05 -6.41 -6.95
N THR A 93 9.19 -6.51 -6.28
CA THR A 93 10.32 -5.60 -6.49
C THR A 93 11.20 -5.97 -7.67
N ALA A 94 11.13 -7.22 -8.17
CA ALA A 94 12.02 -7.74 -9.20
C ALA A 94 12.02 -6.89 -10.49
N GLN A 95 10.85 -6.51 -10.99
CA GLN A 95 10.72 -5.75 -12.23
C GLN A 95 11.23 -4.30 -12.10
N VAL A 96 11.02 -3.66 -10.92
CA VAL A 96 11.58 -2.32 -10.65
C VAL A 96 13.10 -2.42 -10.56
N ARG A 97 13.62 -3.45 -9.90
CA ARG A 97 15.06 -3.69 -9.77
C ARG A 97 15.73 -3.93 -11.13
N ALA A 98 15.06 -4.69 -12.00
CA ALA A 98 15.52 -4.95 -13.37
C ALA A 98 15.35 -3.75 -14.32
N GLY A 99 14.66 -2.67 -13.89
CA GLY A 99 14.36 -1.52 -14.73
C GLY A 99 13.35 -1.81 -15.84
N THR A 100 12.57 -2.87 -15.74
CA THR A 100 11.53 -3.22 -16.73
C THR A 100 10.17 -2.59 -16.43
N ALA A 101 9.93 -2.18 -15.18
CA ALA A 101 8.79 -1.39 -14.74
C ALA A 101 9.25 -0.28 -13.79
N ASP A 102 8.48 0.80 -13.74
CA ASP A 102 8.72 1.95 -12.86
C ASP A 102 7.81 1.89 -11.61
N LEU A 103 6.62 1.31 -11.75
CA LEU A 103 5.69 0.97 -10.68
C LEU A 103 5.15 -0.45 -10.88
N VAL A 104 5.24 -1.27 -9.84
CA VAL A 104 4.66 -2.62 -9.82
C VAL A 104 3.58 -2.70 -8.75
N LEU A 105 2.43 -3.27 -9.11
CA LEU A 105 1.28 -3.48 -8.24
C LEU A 105 1.06 -4.98 -8.04
N GLY A 106 0.92 -5.41 -6.79
CA GLY A 106 0.48 -6.76 -6.44
C GLY A 106 -1.03 -6.86 -6.52
N ALA A 107 -1.56 -7.41 -7.61
CA ALA A 107 -2.99 -7.65 -7.79
C ALA A 107 -3.48 -8.77 -6.87
N ARG A 108 -4.49 -8.48 -6.06
CA ARG A 108 -5.01 -9.41 -5.05
C ARG A 108 -5.67 -10.64 -5.66
N ARG A 109 -5.19 -11.82 -5.27
CA ARG A 109 -5.84 -13.12 -5.53
C ARG A 109 -6.34 -13.68 -4.20
N PRO A 110 -7.65 -13.63 -3.94
CA PRO A 110 -8.20 -14.07 -2.66
C PRO A 110 -7.85 -15.52 -2.35
N SER A 111 -7.21 -15.75 -1.21
CA SER A 111 -6.87 -17.05 -0.66
C SER A 111 -7.80 -17.34 0.52
N GLY A 112 -8.84 -18.15 0.30
CA GLY A 112 -9.80 -18.52 1.31
C GLY A 112 -11.10 -17.72 1.29
N ARG A 113 -12.10 -18.26 2.03
CA ARG A 113 -13.44 -17.65 2.11
C ARG A 113 -13.38 -16.34 2.90
N GLY A 114 -13.97 -15.26 2.33
CA GLY A 114 -14.10 -13.98 3.02
C GLY A 114 -12.87 -13.06 2.94
N ALA A 115 -11.75 -13.49 2.35
CA ALA A 115 -10.56 -12.67 2.21
C ALA A 115 -10.83 -11.34 1.49
N TRP A 116 -11.71 -11.34 0.48
CA TRP A 116 -12.07 -10.14 -0.25
C TRP A 116 -13.58 -10.07 -0.52
N PRO A 117 -14.36 -9.26 0.23
CA PRO A 117 -15.80 -9.14 0.09
C PRO A 117 -16.22 -8.67 -1.31
N LEU A 118 -17.34 -9.20 -1.83
CA LEU A 118 -17.83 -8.94 -3.19
C LEU A 118 -18.02 -7.45 -3.48
N HIS A 119 -18.57 -6.69 -2.54
CA HIS A 119 -18.77 -5.24 -2.70
C HIS A 119 -17.43 -4.48 -2.86
N ALA A 120 -16.39 -4.91 -2.16
CA ALA A 120 -15.06 -4.31 -2.28
C ALA A 120 -14.41 -4.66 -3.64
N ARG A 121 -14.66 -5.88 -4.16
CA ARG A 121 -14.22 -6.28 -5.51
C ARG A 121 -14.90 -5.47 -6.60
N LEU A 122 -16.21 -5.26 -6.49
CA LEU A 122 -16.95 -4.42 -7.45
C LEU A 122 -16.48 -2.96 -7.39
N GLY A 123 -16.25 -2.42 -6.20
CA GLY A 123 -15.67 -1.10 -6.02
C GLY A 123 -14.30 -0.97 -6.69
N ASN A 124 -13.44 -1.97 -6.52
CA ASN A 124 -12.13 -2.01 -7.17
C ASN A 124 -12.22 -2.03 -8.71
N LEU A 125 -13.12 -2.84 -9.27
CA LEU A 125 -13.34 -2.89 -10.73
C LEU A 125 -13.80 -1.53 -11.28
N ALA A 126 -14.70 -0.84 -10.56
CA ALA A 126 -15.14 0.50 -10.95
C ALA A 126 -13.98 1.52 -10.94
N ILE A 127 -13.07 1.42 -9.95
CA ILE A 127 -11.89 2.29 -9.87
C ILE A 127 -10.90 1.95 -10.98
N ALA A 128 -10.62 0.67 -11.23
CA ALA A 128 -9.74 0.23 -12.31
C ALA A 128 -10.23 0.70 -13.69
N ASP A 129 -11.56 0.63 -13.92
CA ASP A 129 -12.16 1.14 -15.14
C ASP A 129 -12.08 2.68 -15.25
N ALA A 130 -12.23 3.41 -14.15
CA ALA A 130 -12.05 4.86 -14.13
C ALA A 130 -10.59 5.27 -14.42
N VAL A 131 -9.61 4.55 -13.86
CA VAL A 131 -8.18 4.73 -14.19
C VAL A 131 -7.95 4.49 -15.66
N ARG A 132 -8.46 3.38 -16.20
CA ARG A 132 -8.33 3.06 -17.63
C ARG A 132 -8.90 4.17 -18.53
N ARG A 133 -10.08 4.69 -18.20
CA ARG A 133 -10.71 5.77 -18.97
C ARG A 133 -9.90 7.06 -18.96
N ARG A 134 -9.28 7.37 -17.81
CA ARG A 134 -8.50 8.60 -17.64
C ARG A 134 -7.10 8.52 -18.23
N THR A 135 -6.42 7.39 -18.04
CA THR A 135 -4.97 7.27 -18.30
C THR A 135 -4.63 6.31 -19.44
N GLY A 136 -5.58 5.50 -19.89
CA GLY A 136 -5.34 4.40 -20.85
C GLY A 136 -4.71 3.15 -20.22
N VAL A 137 -4.22 3.23 -18.97
CA VAL A 137 -3.58 2.11 -18.28
C VAL A 137 -4.64 1.09 -17.86
N ARG A 138 -4.41 -0.19 -18.21
CA ARG A 138 -5.29 -1.30 -17.85
C ARG A 138 -4.78 -1.98 -16.59
N LEU A 139 -5.57 -1.92 -15.52
CA LEU A 139 -5.32 -2.60 -14.26
C LEU A 139 -6.49 -3.51 -13.91
N HIS A 140 -6.20 -4.62 -13.25
CA HIS A 140 -7.22 -5.52 -12.69
C HIS A 140 -7.51 -5.18 -11.23
N ASP A 141 -6.50 -4.68 -10.53
CA ASP A 141 -6.59 -4.30 -9.11
C ASP A 141 -5.76 -3.05 -8.79
N LEU A 142 -6.28 -2.22 -7.91
CA LEU A 142 -5.51 -1.13 -7.30
C LEU A 142 -4.70 -1.67 -6.10
N GLY A 143 -3.95 -2.73 -6.34
CA GLY A 143 -3.31 -3.57 -5.34
C GLY A 143 -2.59 -2.81 -4.22
N PRO A 144 -2.69 -3.29 -2.98
CA PRO A 144 -2.11 -2.61 -1.82
C PRO A 144 -0.60 -2.87 -1.64
N MET A 145 -0.03 -3.90 -2.27
CA MET A 145 1.42 -4.11 -2.32
C MET A 145 2.00 -3.43 -3.56
N ARG A 146 2.95 -2.51 -3.39
CA ARG A 146 3.45 -1.66 -4.49
C ARG A 146 4.93 -1.42 -4.35
N ALA A 147 5.66 -1.51 -5.46
CA ALA A 147 7.09 -1.23 -5.49
C ALA A 147 7.42 -0.15 -6.52
N ALA A 148 8.34 0.74 -6.18
CA ALA A 148 8.87 1.79 -7.06
C ALA A 148 10.26 2.24 -6.58
N ARG A 149 10.95 3.06 -7.37
CA ARG A 149 12.12 3.80 -6.91
C ARG A 149 11.67 4.94 -6.00
N ARG A 150 12.34 5.09 -4.86
CA ARG A 150 11.98 6.05 -3.81
C ARG A 150 11.91 7.49 -4.33
N GLU A 151 12.98 7.94 -4.95
CA GLU A 151 13.07 9.34 -5.41
C GLU A 151 12.03 9.65 -6.48
N ALA A 152 11.89 8.77 -7.47
CA ALA A 152 10.86 8.92 -8.48
C ALA A 152 9.45 8.98 -7.88
N LEU A 153 9.17 8.16 -6.85
CA LEU A 153 7.89 8.18 -6.16
C LEU A 153 7.65 9.48 -5.36
N ILE A 154 8.70 10.08 -4.80
CA ILE A 154 8.64 11.40 -4.16
C ILE A 154 8.38 12.48 -5.21
N GLU A 155 9.06 12.43 -6.36
CA GLU A 155 8.93 13.38 -7.47
C GLU A 155 7.53 13.38 -8.11
N LEU A 156 6.77 12.29 -8.02
CA LEU A 156 5.36 12.29 -8.43
C LEU A 156 4.52 13.32 -7.69
N GLY A 157 4.97 13.82 -6.54
CA GLY A 157 4.31 14.88 -5.80
C GLY A 157 2.90 14.53 -5.34
N ILE A 158 2.66 13.28 -4.89
CA ILE A 158 1.36 12.83 -4.40
C ILE A 158 0.91 13.72 -3.24
N THR A 159 -0.28 14.31 -3.33
CA THR A 159 -0.79 15.30 -2.37
C THR A 159 -1.86 14.77 -1.44
N ASP A 160 -2.64 13.77 -1.84
CA ASP A 160 -3.65 13.18 -0.97
C ASP A 160 -2.99 12.51 0.25
N ARG A 161 -3.47 12.82 1.44
CA ARG A 161 -2.97 12.25 2.71
C ARG A 161 -3.96 11.28 3.33
N ARG A 162 -5.01 10.92 2.59
CA ARG A 162 -6.11 10.06 3.04
C ARG A 162 -6.22 8.82 2.16
N PHE A 163 -7.44 8.47 1.76
CA PHE A 163 -7.72 7.24 1.01
C PHE A 163 -7.53 7.38 -0.50
N GLY A 164 -7.32 8.59 -1.02
CA GLY A 164 -7.00 8.85 -2.41
C GLY A 164 -5.53 8.56 -2.76
N TYR A 165 -4.63 8.53 -1.78
CA TYR A 165 -3.18 8.35 -2.00
C TYR A 165 -2.83 7.17 -2.94
N PRO A 166 -3.40 5.95 -2.76
CA PRO A 166 -3.10 4.84 -3.65
C PRO A 166 -3.55 5.05 -5.10
N LEU A 167 -4.66 5.73 -5.28
CA LEU A 167 -5.21 6.04 -6.60
C LEU A 167 -4.42 7.17 -7.28
N GLU A 168 -4.11 8.23 -6.53
CA GLU A 168 -3.30 9.36 -7.02
C GLU A 168 -1.91 8.90 -7.46
N MET A 169 -1.29 7.98 -6.73
CA MET A 169 -0.02 7.37 -7.13
C MET A 169 -0.10 6.78 -8.54
N VAL A 170 -1.12 5.96 -8.81
CA VAL A 170 -1.28 5.30 -10.11
C VAL A 170 -1.59 6.31 -11.22
N VAL A 171 -2.48 7.27 -10.95
CA VAL A 171 -2.86 8.29 -11.93
C VAL A 171 -1.65 9.15 -12.31
N ARG A 172 -0.92 9.66 -11.32
CA ARG A 172 0.28 10.48 -11.56
C ARG A 172 1.41 9.70 -12.23
N ALA A 173 1.62 8.44 -11.84
CA ALA A 173 2.59 7.57 -12.50
C ALA A 173 2.24 7.37 -13.98
N ALA A 174 0.97 7.12 -14.29
CA ALA A 174 0.50 6.97 -15.67
C ALA A 174 0.63 8.28 -16.47
N GLU A 175 0.26 9.42 -15.89
CA GLU A 175 0.40 10.75 -16.50
C GLU A 175 1.87 11.14 -16.74
N ALA A 176 2.78 10.68 -15.86
CA ALA A 176 4.23 10.83 -16.03
C ALA A 176 4.84 9.82 -17.03
N GLY A 177 4.04 8.97 -17.66
CA GLY A 177 4.50 7.99 -18.65
C GLY A 177 5.24 6.78 -18.06
N TRP A 178 5.02 6.46 -16.78
CA TRP A 178 5.66 5.32 -16.15
C TRP A 178 5.14 3.99 -16.70
N ARG A 179 6.04 3.02 -16.79
CA ARG A 179 5.71 1.63 -17.10
C ARG A 179 5.13 0.98 -15.85
N ILE A 180 3.81 0.83 -15.83
CA ILE A 180 3.08 0.23 -14.72
C ILE A 180 2.82 -1.23 -15.03
N ALA A 181 3.22 -2.13 -14.13
CA ALA A 181 3.02 -3.56 -14.24
C ALA A 181 2.18 -4.09 -13.07
N GLU A 182 1.45 -5.18 -13.31
CA GLU A 182 0.76 -5.94 -12.29
C GLU A 182 1.29 -7.37 -12.25
N LEU A 183 1.30 -7.96 -11.05
CA LEU A 183 1.48 -9.39 -10.85
C LEU A 183 0.55 -9.87 -9.73
N ASP A 184 0.16 -11.13 -9.80
CA ASP A 184 -0.75 -11.71 -8.82
C ASP A 184 -0.04 -11.95 -7.48
N VAL A 185 -0.69 -11.52 -6.38
CA VAL A 185 -0.24 -11.83 -5.03
C VAL A 185 -1.38 -12.47 -4.22
N PRO A 186 -1.10 -13.50 -3.42
CA PRO A 186 -2.10 -14.07 -2.51
C PRO A 186 -2.67 -12.99 -1.58
N TYR A 187 -3.98 -12.98 -1.41
CA TYR A 187 -4.66 -12.07 -0.50
C TYR A 187 -5.37 -12.87 0.59
N LEU A 188 -4.84 -12.79 1.80
CA LEU A 188 -5.24 -13.57 2.95
C LEU A 188 -6.39 -12.86 3.72
N PRO A 189 -7.14 -13.58 4.55
CA PRO A 189 -7.99 -12.95 5.53
C PRO A 189 -7.16 -12.06 6.48
N ARG A 190 -7.54 -10.79 6.61
CA ARG A 190 -6.85 -9.86 7.49
C ARG A 190 -7.01 -10.23 8.97
N THR A 191 -6.04 -9.86 9.78
CA THR A 191 -6.15 -9.90 11.24
C THR A 191 -6.87 -8.63 11.70
N GLY A 192 -7.97 -8.78 12.47
CA GLY A 192 -8.74 -7.63 12.97
C GLY A 192 -9.80 -7.08 12.01
N ARG A 193 -10.28 -5.85 12.28
CA ARG A 193 -11.38 -5.20 11.55
C ARG A 193 -10.89 -4.18 10.53
N SER A 194 -11.50 -4.15 9.33
CA SER A 194 -11.20 -3.12 8.33
C SER A 194 -11.58 -1.73 8.83
N LYS A 195 -10.63 -0.81 8.82
CA LYS A 195 -10.83 0.61 9.19
C LYS A 195 -11.32 1.45 8.00
N VAL A 196 -11.19 0.91 6.79
CA VAL A 196 -11.59 1.57 5.52
C VAL A 196 -12.98 1.14 5.09
N THR A 197 -13.20 -0.17 4.89
CA THR A 197 -14.46 -0.73 4.36
C THR A 197 -15.35 -1.37 5.44
N GLY A 198 -14.89 -1.41 6.68
CA GLY A 198 -15.64 -1.99 7.81
C GLY A 198 -16.77 -1.11 8.36
N THR A 199 -16.88 0.14 7.89
CA THR A 199 -17.94 1.07 8.30
C THR A 199 -18.51 1.83 7.10
N VAL A 200 -19.82 2.14 7.13
CA VAL A 200 -20.47 2.95 6.08
C VAL A 200 -19.78 4.31 5.92
N GLY A 201 -19.44 4.96 7.03
CA GLY A 201 -18.77 6.25 7.01
C GLY A 201 -17.33 6.17 6.43
N GLY A 202 -16.61 5.06 6.65
CA GLY A 202 -15.30 4.81 6.04
C GLY A 202 -15.40 4.65 4.52
N THR A 203 -16.34 3.84 4.08
CA THR A 203 -16.60 3.62 2.64
C THR A 203 -16.97 4.91 1.91
N LEU A 204 -17.89 5.72 2.48
CA LEU A 204 -18.28 7.01 1.88
C LEU A 204 -17.10 7.98 1.78
N ARG A 205 -16.27 8.06 2.82
CA ARG A 205 -15.04 8.88 2.80
C ARG A 205 -14.07 8.44 1.72
N THR A 206 -13.84 7.14 1.61
CA THR A 206 -12.95 6.56 0.58
C THR A 206 -13.45 6.89 -0.82
N VAL A 207 -14.74 6.68 -1.10
CA VAL A 207 -15.35 7.00 -2.41
C VAL A 207 -15.20 8.51 -2.72
N ARG A 208 -15.43 9.38 -1.73
CA ARG A 208 -15.27 10.83 -1.91
C ARG A 208 -13.83 11.22 -2.23
N ASP A 209 -12.86 10.69 -1.48
CA ASP A 209 -11.45 11.01 -1.67
C ASP A 209 -10.97 10.49 -3.04
N MET A 210 -11.36 9.29 -3.45
CA MET A 210 -11.05 8.75 -4.78
C MET A 210 -11.69 9.54 -5.92
N ARG A 211 -12.94 10.02 -5.76
CA ARG A 211 -13.59 10.88 -6.77
C ARG A 211 -12.86 12.20 -6.95
N LYS A 212 -12.33 12.80 -5.88
CA LYS A 212 -11.52 14.03 -5.98
C LYS A 212 -10.27 13.80 -6.83
N VAL A 213 -9.57 12.69 -6.61
CA VAL A 213 -8.39 12.33 -7.41
C VAL A 213 -8.74 12.15 -8.89
N LEU A 214 -9.87 11.52 -9.20
CA LEU A 214 -10.31 11.32 -10.58
C LEU A 214 -10.80 12.60 -11.26
N ALA A 215 -11.16 13.63 -10.51
CA ALA A 215 -11.66 14.91 -11.01
C ALA A 215 -10.59 16.00 -11.14
N ALA A 216 -9.45 15.83 -10.46
CA ALA A 216 -8.29 16.73 -10.52
C ALA A 216 -7.44 16.47 -11.77
#